data_ab1f3e1a33373938d724bb2d6bb00415
#
_entry.id   ab1f3e1a33373938d724bb2d6bb00415
#
_cell.length_a   1.000
_cell.length_b   1.000
_cell.length_c   1.000
_cell.angle_alpha   90.00
_cell.angle_beta   90.00
_cell.angle_gamma   90.00
#
_symmetry.space_group_name_H-M   'P 1'
#
loop_
_entity.id
_entity.type
_entity.pdbx_description
1 polymer ?
#
loop_
_entity_poly.entity_id
_entity_poly.type
_entity_poly.pdbx_seq_one_letter_code
_entity_poly.pdbx_strand_id
1 'polypeptide(L)'
;MGILTVAIVTKPFSFEGKRRMDQAEAGIVRLRENVDSLLIIPNDRLKEASETKLTLMNAFSIADDVLRRGVQSISELINVPGIINLDFADVTNIMADAGLAHMGTGQASGKDKAEKAAQMAITSPLLETSIAGAKGLLINITGSPDMGLDEASTASQLITDQADPEATIIWGVAVDESLEDEIQVTVIATGLDADKKLKKLTPEEIAAEEARIAAEQKAKEEAERAEAEAKAKAEAEAKAKAEEAERNAPVDPVTDGVISDSDFDDIMKILKRTRRS
;
A
#
# COMPACT_ATOMS: atom_id res chain seq x y z
N MET A 1 -19.70 -0.80 26.11
CA MET A 1 -19.29 0.36 26.92
C MET A 1 -19.50 1.68 26.17
N GLY A 2 -19.85 1.68 24.87
CA GLY A 2 -20.06 2.92 24.09
C GLY A 2 -18.81 3.80 23.96
N ILE A 3 -17.63 3.19 23.85
CA ILE A 3 -16.37 3.89 23.66
C ILE A 3 -16.07 3.92 22.18
N LEU A 4 -15.88 5.11 21.60
CA LEU A 4 -15.43 5.29 20.24
C LEU A 4 -14.08 4.56 20.02
N THR A 5 -14.05 3.64 19.08
CA THR A 5 -12.87 2.84 18.77
C THR A 5 -12.46 3.03 17.32
N VAL A 6 -11.34 3.68 17.11
CA VAL A 6 -10.75 3.92 15.79
C VAL A 6 -9.50 3.08 15.64
N ALA A 7 -9.42 2.29 14.57
CA ALA A 7 -8.22 1.52 14.25
C ALA A 7 -7.51 2.11 13.03
N ILE A 8 -6.18 2.16 13.09
CA ILE A 8 -5.32 2.56 11.99
C ILE A 8 -4.34 1.43 11.74
N VAL A 9 -4.32 0.90 10.51
CA VAL A 9 -3.49 -0.24 10.14
C VAL A 9 -2.85 -0.04 8.77
N THR A 10 -1.73 -0.71 8.54
CA THR A 10 -1.10 -0.75 7.22
C THR A 10 -1.32 -2.11 6.56
N LYS A 11 -1.46 -2.12 5.21
CA LYS A 11 -1.35 -3.35 4.42
C LYS A 11 0.12 -3.61 4.08
N PRO A 12 0.57 -4.88 4.09
CA PRO A 12 1.94 -5.20 3.71
C PRO A 12 2.29 -4.70 2.31
N PHE A 13 3.58 -4.51 2.05
CA PHE A 13 4.05 -4.32 0.69
C PHE A 13 3.87 -5.60 -0.13
N SER A 14 3.62 -5.47 -1.43
CA SER A 14 3.46 -6.61 -2.34
C SER A 14 4.70 -7.52 -2.39
N PHE A 15 5.91 -6.96 -2.20
CA PHE A 15 7.15 -7.75 -2.15
C PHE A 15 7.29 -8.63 -0.90
N GLU A 16 6.50 -8.40 0.17
CA GLU A 16 6.49 -9.26 1.36
C GLU A 16 5.81 -10.61 1.13
N GLY A 17 5.13 -10.76 0.00
CA GLY A 17 4.55 -11.98 -0.49
C GLY A 17 3.08 -12.16 -0.16
N LYS A 18 2.44 -12.97 -1.01
CA LYS A 18 0.99 -13.19 -1.00
C LYS A 18 0.47 -13.68 0.35
N ARG A 19 1.18 -14.62 1.01
CA ARG A 19 0.74 -15.16 2.30
C ARG A 19 0.57 -14.09 3.38
N ARG A 20 1.47 -13.09 3.41
CA ARG A 20 1.34 -11.96 4.32
C ARG A 20 0.17 -11.06 3.98
N MET A 21 -0.05 -10.80 2.69
CA MET A 21 -1.20 -10.02 2.23
C MET A 21 -2.52 -10.71 2.61
N ASP A 22 -2.66 -12.00 2.34
CA ASP A 22 -3.85 -12.79 2.68
C ASP A 22 -4.13 -12.78 4.20
N GLN A 23 -3.09 -12.89 5.02
CA GLN A 23 -3.21 -12.78 6.49
C GLN A 23 -3.66 -11.37 6.93
N ALA A 24 -3.14 -10.33 6.29
CA ALA A 24 -3.52 -8.95 6.57
C ALA A 24 -4.99 -8.69 6.20
N GLU A 25 -5.43 -9.14 5.03
CA GLU A 25 -6.83 -8.99 4.59
C GLU A 25 -7.79 -9.72 5.52
N ALA A 26 -7.49 -10.96 5.90
CA ALA A 26 -8.28 -11.69 6.90
C ALA A 26 -8.29 -11.00 8.27
N GLY A 27 -7.19 -10.35 8.66
CA GLY A 27 -7.10 -9.54 9.87
C GLY A 27 -7.96 -8.29 9.81
N ILE A 28 -7.95 -7.59 8.68
CA ILE A 28 -8.74 -6.38 8.41
C ILE A 28 -10.24 -6.70 8.51
N VAL A 29 -10.71 -7.80 7.91
CA VAL A 29 -12.11 -8.23 8.00
C VAL A 29 -12.54 -8.38 9.47
N ARG A 30 -11.77 -9.09 10.28
CA ARG A 30 -12.07 -9.27 11.71
C ARG A 30 -11.99 -7.99 12.53
N LEU A 31 -11.03 -7.11 12.21
CA LEU A 31 -10.87 -5.84 12.92
C LEU A 31 -12.04 -4.91 12.65
N ARG A 32 -12.51 -4.86 11.40
CA ARG A 32 -13.65 -4.06 10.95
C ARG A 32 -14.92 -4.29 11.76
N GLU A 33 -15.13 -5.49 12.28
CA GLU A 33 -16.32 -5.84 13.08
C GLU A 33 -16.26 -5.33 14.51
N ASN A 34 -15.07 -4.98 14.97
CA ASN A 34 -14.81 -4.64 16.36
C ASN A 34 -14.50 -3.15 16.59
N VAL A 35 -14.52 -2.35 15.51
CA VAL A 35 -14.19 -0.91 15.57
C VAL A 35 -15.27 -0.07 14.90
N ASP A 36 -15.38 1.19 15.29
CA ASP A 36 -16.30 2.15 14.70
C ASP A 36 -15.79 2.69 13.37
N SER A 37 -14.49 2.98 13.32
CA SER A 37 -13.79 3.43 12.11
C SER A 37 -12.50 2.67 11.91
N LEU A 38 -12.22 2.32 10.66
CA LEU A 38 -10.99 1.61 10.26
C LEU A 38 -10.29 2.36 9.15
N LEU A 39 -9.12 2.90 9.46
CA LEU A 39 -8.22 3.54 8.51
C LEU A 39 -7.20 2.53 8.01
N ILE A 40 -7.18 2.30 6.71
CA ILE A 40 -6.25 1.37 6.07
C ILE A 40 -5.28 2.15 5.21
N ILE A 41 -3.98 1.91 5.41
CA ILE A 41 -2.89 2.54 4.66
C ILE A 41 -2.20 1.48 3.80
N PRO A 42 -2.42 1.46 2.47
CA PRO A 42 -1.73 0.52 1.60
C PRO A 42 -0.26 0.92 1.43
N ASN A 43 0.66 0.10 1.95
CA ASN A 43 2.09 0.41 1.88
C ASN A 43 2.60 0.59 0.44
N ASP A 44 2.03 -0.11 -0.54
CA ASP A 44 2.41 0.05 -1.95
C ASP A 44 2.13 1.46 -2.49
N ARG A 45 1.12 2.17 -1.96
CA ARG A 45 0.80 3.55 -2.34
C ARG A 45 1.81 4.57 -1.82
N LEU A 46 2.62 4.20 -0.81
CA LEU A 46 3.68 5.06 -0.30
C LEU A 46 4.76 5.37 -1.35
N LYS A 47 4.88 4.52 -2.38
CA LYS A 47 5.78 4.77 -3.52
C LYS A 47 5.37 6.01 -4.30
N GLU A 48 4.08 6.27 -4.39
CA GLU A 48 3.50 7.39 -5.14
C GLU A 48 3.39 8.65 -4.26
N ALA A 49 3.23 8.45 -2.94
CA ALA A 49 3.09 9.53 -1.95
C ALA A 49 4.44 10.12 -1.49
N SER A 50 5.56 9.43 -1.73
CA SER A 50 6.87 9.87 -1.26
C SER A 50 7.64 10.61 -2.34
N GLU A 51 8.09 11.83 -2.05
CA GLU A 51 9.01 12.59 -2.91
C GLU A 51 10.41 11.97 -2.95
N THR A 52 10.77 11.19 -1.94
CA THR A 52 12.05 10.52 -1.85
C THR A 52 12.00 9.14 -2.47
N LYS A 53 13.10 8.72 -3.10
CA LYS A 53 13.21 7.38 -3.67
C LYS A 53 13.01 6.32 -2.59
N LEU A 54 11.96 5.52 -2.72
CA LEU A 54 11.70 4.40 -1.81
C LEU A 54 12.79 3.32 -2.02
N THR A 55 13.48 3.00 -0.94
CA THR A 55 14.45 1.90 -0.87
C THR A 55 13.95 0.87 0.12
N LEU A 56 14.47 -0.37 0.04
CA LEU A 56 14.09 -1.40 1.01
C LEU A 56 14.42 -0.99 2.46
N MET A 57 15.46 -0.17 2.65
CA MET A 57 15.90 0.30 3.96
C MET A 57 14.95 1.33 4.58
N ASN A 58 14.38 2.24 3.78
CA ASN A 58 13.52 3.32 4.28
C ASN A 58 12.02 3.05 4.13
N ALA A 59 11.62 2.01 3.38
CA ALA A 59 10.22 1.73 3.08
C ALA A 59 9.37 1.53 4.36
N PHE A 60 9.89 0.74 5.29
CA PHE A 60 9.19 0.51 6.57
C PHE A 60 9.17 1.75 7.46
N SER A 61 10.26 2.52 7.50
CA SER A 61 10.28 3.78 8.27
C SER A 61 9.28 4.80 7.73
N ILE A 62 9.08 4.86 6.41
CA ILE A 62 8.07 5.72 5.79
C ILE A 62 6.65 5.22 6.13
N ALA A 63 6.42 3.90 6.12
CA ALA A 63 5.14 3.33 6.54
C ALA A 63 4.84 3.63 8.01
N ASP A 64 5.83 3.48 8.90
CA ASP A 64 5.72 3.82 10.32
C ASP A 64 5.44 5.31 10.52
N ASP A 65 6.08 6.19 9.75
CA ASP A 65 5.88 7.64 9.84
C ASP A 65 4.46 8.04 9.40
N VAL A 66 3.95 7.47 8.33
CA VAL A 66 2.57 7.72 7.89
C VAL A 66 1.56 7.20 8.92
N LEU A 67 1.79 6.01 9.48
CA LEU A 67 0.95 5.47 10.55
C LEU A 67 0.98 6.37 11.79
N ARG A 68 2.17 6.82 12.21
CA ARG A 68 2.36 7.75 13.32
C ARG A 68 1.60 9.05 13.08
N ARG A 69 1.72 9.66 11.90
CA ARG A 69 0.99 10.89 11.52
C ARG A 69 -0.52 10.68 11.57
N GLY A 70 -1.02 9.54 11.09
CA GLY A 70 -2.44 9.22 11.14
C GLY A 70 -2.99 9.17 12.56
N VAL A 71 -2.29 8.49 13.48
CA VAL A 71 -2.65 8.44 14.91
C VAL A 71 -2.52 9.81 15.56
N GLN A 72 -1.43 10.51 15.28
CA GLN A 72 -1.13 11.82 15.84
C GLN A 72 -2.18 12.85 15.43
N SER A 73 -2.57 12.90 14.16
CA SER A 73 -3.59 13.83 13.67
C SER A 73 -4.93 13.68 14.39
N ILE A 74 -5.39 12.45 14.63
CA ILE A 74 -6.63 12.22 15.40
C ILE A 74 -6.44 12.58 16.88
N SER A 75 -5.30 12.22 17.46
CA SER A 75 -5.00 12.49 18.87
C SER A 75 -4.85 13.99 19.16
N GLU A 76 -4.19 14.72 18.28
CA GLU A 76 -3.99 16.17 18.41
C GLU A 76 -5.31 16.93 18.36
N LEU A 77 -6.21 16.56 17.44
CA LEU A 77 -7.52 17.17 17.35
C LEU A 77 -8.33 17.09 18.64
N ILE A 78 -8.09 16.05 19.44
CA ILE A 78 -8.82 15.80 20.70
C ILE A 78 -8.08 16.38 21.91
N ASN A 79 -6.75 16.24 21.96
CA ASN A 79 -5.97 16.45 23.19
C ASN A 79 -5.17 17.74 23.21
N VAL A 80 -4.81 18.28 22.04
CA VAL A 80 -3.97 19.48 21.98
C VAL A 80 -4.86 20.72 21.88
N PRO A 81 -4.74 21.68 22.83
CA PRO A 81 -5.41 22.96 22.69
C PRO A 81 -4.89 23.68 21.45
N GLY A 82 -5.63 23.68 20.38
CA GLY A 82 -5.35 24.40 19.17
C GLY A 82 -5.96 25.80 19.17
N ILE A 83 -5.73 26.55 18.09
CA ILE A 83 -6.41 27.83 17.84
C ILE A 83 -7.91 27.60 17.62
N ILE A 84 -8.24 26.51 16.92
CA ILE A 84 -9.60 26.02 16.72
C ILE A 84 -9.64 24.60 17.27
N ASN A 85 -10.36 24.44 18.39
CA ASN A 85 -10.51 23.16 19.06
C ASN A 85 -11.77 22.44 18.60
N LEU A 86 -11.63 21.14 18.43
CA LEU A 86 -12.74 20.23 18.25
C LEU A 86 -13.11 19.61 19.59
N ASP A 87 -14.40 19.43 19.83
CA ASP A 87 -14.83 18.65 20.97
C ASP A 87 -14.90 17.15 20.62
N PHE A 88 -14.90 16.32 21.65
CA PHE A 88 -14.96 14.87 21.47
C PHE A 88 -16.29 14.43 20.81
N ALA A 89 -17.35 15.21 20.95
CA ALA A 89 -18.64 14.91 20.33
C ALA A 89 -18.57 15.08 18.81
N ASP A 90 -17.87 16.08 18.33
CA ASP A 90 -17.66 16.35 16.91
C ASP A 90 -16.92 15.18 16.23
N VAL A 91 -15.80 14.76 16.82
CA VAL A 91 -15.03 13.60 16.31
C VAL A 91 -15.87 12.33 16.34
N THR A 92 -16.66 12.14 17.42
CA THR A 92 -17.55 10.99 17.54
C THR A 92 -18.61 10.98 16.44
N ASN A 93 -19.20 12.13 16.11
CA ASN A 93 -20.23 12.24 15.05
C ASN A 93 -19.71 11.79 13.68
N ILE A 94 -18.44 12.05 13.37
CA ILE A 94 -17.83 11.65 12.09
C ILE A 94 -17.34 10.21 12.09
N MET A 95 -16.84 9.75 13.24
CA MET A 95 -16.07 8.49 13.31
C MET A 95 -16.90 7.32 13.86
N ALA A 96 -18.01 7.55 14.57
CA ALA A 96 -18.83 6.48 15.12
C ALA A 96 -19.58 5.74 13.98
N ASP A 97 -19.49 4.42 13.98
CA ASP A 97 -20.09 3.53 12.97
C ASP A 97 -19.78 3.96 11.51
N ALA A 98 -18.68 4.72 11.29
CA ALA A 98 -18.35 5.25 9.98
C ALA A 98 -17.72 4.23 9.04
N GLY A 99 -17.21 3.14 9.58
CA GLY A 99 -16.65 2.05 8.80
C GLY A 99 -15.28 2.32 8.22
N LEU A 100 -15.10 2.16 6.91
CA LEU A 100 -13.83 2.46 6.27
C LEU A 100 -13.62 3.97 6.20
N ALA A 101 -12.43 4.38 6.62
CA ALA A 101 -11.95 5.75 6.51
C ALA A 101 -10.69 5.80 5.64
N HIS A 102 -10.55 6.88 4.89
CA HIS A 102 -9.39 7.13 4.05
C HIS A 102 -8.66 8.37 4.53
N MET A 103 -7.34 8.37 4.44
CA MET A 103 -6.50 9.47 4.88
C MET A 103 -5.66 10.01 3.73
N GLY A 104 -5.67 11.32 3.58
CA GLY A 104 -4.73 12.03 2.72
C GLY A 104 -3.87 12.99 3.55
N THR A 105 -2.61 13.12 3.18
CA THR A 105 -1.69 14.06 3.82
C THR A 105 -0.99 14.89 2.77
N GLY A 106 -0.79 16.17 3.04
CA GLY A 106 0.00 17.08 2.24
C GLY A 106 0.83 17.98 3.13
N GLN A 107 2.03 18.31 2.68
CA GLN A 107 2.96 19.18 3.39
C GLN A 107 3.61 20.11 2.37
N ALA A 108 3.65 21.40 2.67
CA ALA A 108 4.27 22.38 1.80
C ALA A 108 4.86 23.54 2.59
N SER A 109 5.86 24.19 2.00
CA SER A 109 6.56 25.36 2.57
C SER A 109 6.59 26.53 1.58
N GLY A 110 6.85 27.72 2.10
CA GLY A 110 7.03 28.93 1.32
C GLY A 110 5.71 29.52 0.81
N LYS A 111 5.80 30.27 -0.28
CA LYS A 111 4.64 30.95 -0.88
C LYS A 111 3.59 29.95 -1.35
N ASP A 112 2.31 30.21 -1.08
CA ASP A 112 1.15 29.39 -1.44
C ASP A 112 1.18 28.00 -0.78
N LYS A 113 1.86 27.87 0.38
CA LYS A 113 2.01 26.62 1.13
C LYS A 113 0.68 25.99 1.52
N ALA A 114 -0.30 26.80 1.92
CA ALA A 114 -1.63 26.34 2.32
C ALA A 114 -2.39 25.65 1.17
N GLU A 115 -2.40 26.29 -0.01
CA GLU A 115 -3.04 25.77 -1.21
C GLU A 115 -2.36 24.48 -1.67
N LYS A 116 -1.02 24.47 -1.71
CA LYS A 116 -0.24 23.30 -2.12
C LYS A 116 -0.43 22.13 -1.18
N ALA A 117 -0.36 22.36 0.14
CA ALA A 117 -0.54 21.32 1.15
C ALA A 117 -1.97 20.73 1.08
N ALA A 118 -3.00 21.56 0.96
CA ALA A 118 -4.38 21.10 0.80
C ALA A 118 -4.55 20.31 -0.50
N GLN A 119 -4.03 20.80 -1.63
CA GLN A 119 -4.08 20.07 -2.91
C GLN A 119 -3.37 18.71 -2.83
N MET A 120 -2.20 18.64 -2.21
CA MET A 120 -1.49 17.39 -1.99
C MET A 120 -2.28 16.44 -1.09
N ALA A 121 -2.96 16.95 -0.06
CA ALA A 121 -3.77 16.12 0.83
C ALA A 121 -4.96 15.48 0.09
N ILE A 122 -5.70 16.24 -0.72
CA ILE A 122 -6.88 15.74 -1.47
C ILE A 122 -6.50 14.87 -2.67
N THR A 123 -5.32 15.05 -3.23
CA THR A 123 -4.78 14.22 -4.32
C THR A 123 -3.84 13.12 -3.84
N SER A 124 -3.71 12.96 -2.54
CA SER A 124 -2.79 11.98 -1.93
C SER A 124 -3.10 10.57 -2.44
N PRO A 125 -2.10 9.81 -2.90
CA PRO A 125 -2.28 8.41 -3.30
C PRO A 125 -2.76 7.51 -2.16
N LEU A 126 -2.64 7.95 -0.92
CA LEU A 126 -3.14 7.24 0.26
C LEU A 126 -4.66 7.26 0.35
N LEU A 127 -5.31 8.22 -0.31
CA LEU A 127 -6.75 8.18 -0.57
C LEU A 127 -7.01 7.16 -1.67
N GLU A 128 -7.64 6.03 -1.35
CA GLU A 128 -8.00 5.02 -2.36
C GLU A 128 -9.11 5.52 -3.29
N THR A 129 -9.88 6.52 -2.84
CA THR A 129 -11.03 7.12 -3.54
C THR A 129 -11.01 8.65 -3.45
N SER A 130 -11.75 9.32 -4.31
CA SER A 130 -11.96 10.77 -4.21
C SER A 130 -12.75 11.11 -2.93
N ILE A 131 -12.43 12.24 -2.31
CA ILE A 131 -13.19 12.77 -1.16
C ILE A 131 -14.59 13.26 -1.53
N ALA A 132 -14.90 13.41 -2.83
CA ALA A 132 -16.15 13.95 -3.34
C ALA A 132 -17.42 13.17 -2.93
N GLY A 133 -17.29 11.94 -2.48
CA GLY A 133 -18.40 11.12 -1.98
C GLY A 133 -18.39 10.91 -0.46
N ALA A 134 -17.48 11.57 0.25
CA ALA A 134 -17.37 11.45 1.70
C ALA A 134 -18.55 12.13 2.39
N LYS A 135 -19.15 11.45 3.38
CA LYS A 135 -20.20 12.00 4.22
C LYS A 135 -19.67 12.73 5.46
N GLY A 136 -18.44 12.41 5.85
CA GLY A 136 -17.74 13.06 6.94
C GLY A 136 -16.31 13.36 6.56
N LEU A 137 -15.85 14.56 6.85
CA LEU A 137 -14.47 15.01 6.64
C LEU A 137 -13.94 15.60 7.93
N LEU A 138 -12.80 15.08 8.35
CA LEU A 138 -12.01 15.63 9.43
C LEU A 138 -10.73 16.21 8.84
N ILE A 139 -10.53 17.51 9.02
CA ILE A 139 -9.39 18.24 8.48
C ILE A 139 -8.52 18.71 9.64
N ASN A 140 -7.26 18.30 9.68
CA ASN A 140 -6.27 18.82 10.62
C ASN A 140 -5.24 19.65 9.86
N ILE A 141 -5.10 20.90 10.24
CA ILE A 141 -4.12 21.84 9.71
C ILE A 141 -3.11 22.12 10.80
N THR A 142 -1.87 21.70 10.61
CA THR A 142 -0.77 21.97 11.56
C THR A 142 0.23 22.88 10.88
N GLY A 143 0.56 23.98 11.51
CA GLY A 143 1.50 24.95 10.96
C GLY A 143 2.43 25.53 11.98
N SER A 144 3.41 26.29 11.49
CA SER A 144 4.32 27.09 12.32
C SER A 144 3.56 28.17 13.11
N PRO A 145 4.14 28.71 14.21
CA PRO A 145 3.49 29.71 15.05
C PRO A 145 3.11 31.01 14.32
N ASP A 146 3.71 31.29 13.18
CA ASP A 146 3.47 32.44 12.31
C ASP A 146 2.44 32.18 11.22
N MET A 147 1.80 30.98 11.20
CA MET A 147 0.75 30.64 10.25
C MET A 147 -0.42 31.63 10.35
N GLY A 148 -0.76 32.26 9.22
CA GLY A 148 -1.86 33.20 9.14
C GLY A 148 -3.23 32.53 9.13
N LEU A 149 -4.24 33.23 9.66
CA LEU A 149 -5.63 32.76 9.59
C LEU A 149 -6.09 32.57 8.15
N ASP A 150 -5.63 33.43 7.24
CA ASP A 150 -5.95 33.35 5.82
C ASP A 150 -5.41 32.06 5.17
N GLU A 151 -4.23 31.59 5.62
CA GLU A 151 -3.63 30.36 5.13
C GLU A 151 -4.47 29.14 5.58
N ALA A 152 -4.84 29.08 6.86
CA ALA A 152 -5.71 28.00 7.38
C ALA A 152 -7.09 28.01 6.71
N SER A 153 -7.67 29.19 6.50
CA SER A 153 -8.95 29.35 5.79
C SER A 153 -8.86 28.90 4.34
N THR A 154 -7.80 29.27 3.63
CA THR A 154 -7.58 28.87 2.23
C THR A 154 -7.46 27.36 2.09
N ALA A 155 -6.68 26.71 2.95
CA ALA A 155 -6.53 25.26 2.96
C ALA A 155 -7.88 24.55 3.22
N SER A 156 -8.62 25.00 4.23
CA SER A 156 -9.92 24.43 4.59
C SER A 156 -10.94 24.61 3.47
N GLN A 157 -11.03 25.80 2.87
CA GLN A 157 -11.96 26.09 1.78
C GLN A 157 -11.73 25.22 0.57
N LEU A 158 -10.46 25.05 0.17
CA LEU A 158 -10.10 24.25 -1.00
C LEU A 158 -10.52 22.78 -0.83
N ILE A 159 -10.41 22.23 0.38
CA ILE A 159 -10.84 20.86 0.70
C ILE A 159 -12.38 20.79 0.72
N THR A 160 -13.04 21.78 1.33
CA THR A 160 -14.49 21.87 1.43
C THR A 160 -15.15 21.93 0.06
N ASP A 161 -14.58 22.71 -0.87
CA ASP A 161 -15.08 22.86 -2.25
C ASP A 161 -15.01 21.56 -3.06
N GLN A 162 -14.19 20.61 -2.65
CA GLN A 162 -14.04 19.28 -3.27
C GLN A 162 -14.92 18.21 -2.60
N ALA A 163 -15.51 18.51 -1.46
CA ALA A 163 -16.33 17.59 -0.69
C ALA A 163 -17.76 17.51 -1.22
N ASP A 164 -18.52 16.52 -0.76
CA ASP A 164 -19.96 16.49 -0.99
C ASP A 164 -20.64 17.67 -0.27
N PRO A 165 -21.56 18.39 -0.91
CA PRO A 165 -22.29 19.49 -0.28
C PRO A 165 -23.05 19.10 1.01
N GLU A 166 -23.44 17.83 1.16
CA GLU A 166 -24.13 17.29 2.32
C GLU A 166 -23.13 16.71 3.36
N ALA A 167 -21.81 16.81 3.11
CA ALA A 167 -20.81 16.27 4.02
C ALA A 167 -20.75 17.08 5.32
N THR A 168 -20.63 16.37 6.45
CA THR A 168 -20.27 16.99 7.72
C THR A 168 -18.77 17.24 7.75
N ILE A 169 -18.37 18.51 7.75
CA ILE A 169 -16.96 18.90 7.72
C ILE A 169 -16.56 19.50 9.06
N ILE A 170 -15.53 18.94 9.65
CA ILE A 170 -14.96 19.39 10.91
C ILE A 170 -13.48 19.66 10.67
N TRP A 171 -13.01 20.81 11.09
CA TRP A 171 -11.62 21.19 10.94
C TRP A 171 -11.02 21.79 12.19
N GLY A 172 -9.77 21.45 12.47
CA GLY A 172 -9.00 21.97 13.59
C GLY A 172 -7.67 22.52 13.10
N VAL A 173 -7.13 23.45 13.91
CA VAL A 173 -5.84 24.10 13.65
C VAL A 173 -4.95 23.91 14.87
N ALA A 174 -3.83 23.24 14.65
CA ALA A 174 -2.77 23.05 15.65
C ALA A 174 -1.52 23.87 15.27
N VAL A 175 -0.74 24.22 16.27
CA VAL A 175 0.56 24.89 16.09
C VAL A 175 1.66 23.95 16.54
N ASP A 176 2.66 23.76 15.68
CA ASP A 176 3.86 23.01 15.96
C ASP A 176 5.09 23.92 15.82
N GLU A 177 5.77 24.19 16.93
CA GLU A 177 6.96 25.03 16.97
C GLU A 177 8.16 24.44 16.21
N SER A 178 8.12 23.16 15.89
CA SER A 178 9.17 22.49 15.11
C SER A 178 9.08 22.73 13.61
N LEU A 179 7.94 23.23 13.14
CA LEU A 179 7.74 23.56 11.74
C LEU A 179 8.25 24.97 11.46
N GLU A 180 9.20 25.08 10.51
CA GLU A 180 9.75 26.34 10.03
C GLU A 180 9.12 26.69 8.67
N ASP A 181 8.20 27.68 8.64
CA ASP A 181 7.49 28.13 7.41
C ASP A 181 6.80 27.00 6.62
N GLU A 182 6.37 25.97 7.32
CA GLU A 182 5.68 24.81 6.75
C GLU A 182 4.24 24.72 7.23
N ILE A 183 3.37 24.17 6.38
CA ILE A 183 2.01 23.77 6.71
C ILE A 183 1.85 22.28 6.34
N GLN A 184 1.33 21.54 7.28
CA GLN A 184 0.91 20.16 7.10
C GLN A 184 -0.61 20.08 7.18
N VAL A 185 -1.23 19.46 6.18
CA VAL A 185 -2.67 19.22 6.11
C VAL A 185 -2.92 17.73 6.11
N THR A 186 -3.77 17.26 7.02
CA THR A 186 -4.25 15.89 7.04
C THR A 186 -5.77 15.89 6.89
N VAL A 187 -6.26 15.12 5.94
CA VAL A 187 -7.69 14.94 5.67
C VAL A 187 -8.06 13.50 5.95
N ILE A 188 -9.08 13.27 6.78
CA ILE A 188 -9.66 11.96 7.00
C ILE A 188 -11.08 11.99 6.47
N ALA A 189 -11.36 11.14 5.48
CA ALA A 189 -12.64 11.04 4.83
C ALA A 189 -13.36 9.75 5.26
N THR A 190 -14.62 9.88 5.68
CA THR A 190 -15.46 8.79 6.15
C THR A 190 -16.77 8.71 5.35
N GLY A 191 -17.44 7.56 5.42
CA GLY A 191 -18.73 7.39 4.76
C GLY A 191 -18.65 7.34 3.23
N LEU A 192 -17.48 7.03 2.66
CA LEU A 192 -17.27 6.90 1.23
C LEU A 192 -18.02 5.70 0.61
N ASP A 193 -18.28 4.67 1.42
CA ASP A 193 -19.07 3.48 1.05
C ASP A 193 -20.56 3.68 1.38
N ALA A 194 -21.20 4.70 0.81
CA ALA A 194 -22.60 5.04 1.11
C ALA A 194 -23.61 3.90 0.84
N ASP A 195 -23.30 2.98 -0.07
CA ASP A 195 -24.14 1.82 -0.39
C ASP A 195 -23.74 0.54 0.37
N LYS A 196 -22.59 0.53 0.99
CA LYS A 196 -22.16 -0.49 1.94
C LYS A 196 -22.09 0.14 3.33
N LYS A 197 -23.28 0.52 3.91
CA LYS A 197 -23.35 0.58 5.37
C LYS A 197 -22.61 -0.66 5.85
N LEU A 198 -21.60 -0.49 6.71
CA LEU A 198 -21.06 -1.60 7.49
C LEU A 198 -22.23 -2.21 8.27
N LYS A 199 -23.03 -3.03 7.58
CA LYS A 199 -23.79 -4.06 8.26
C LYS A 199 -22.72 -4.77 9.07
N LYS A 200 -22.83 -4.70 10.40
CA LYS A 200 -22.09 -5.65 11.24
C LYS A 200 -22.37 -6.97 10.57
N LEU A 201 -21.37 -7.50 9.87
CA LEU A 201 -21.53 -8.75 9.11
C LEU A 201 -22.04 -9.74 10.12
N THR A 202 -23.14 -10.39 9.85
CA THR A 202 -23.62 -11.44 10.76
C THR A 202 -22.57 -12.54 10.79
N PRO A 203 -22.45 -13.31 11.87
CA PRO A 203 -21.50 -14.44 11.93
C PRO A 203 -21.58 -15.37 10.71
N GLU A 204 -22.77 -15.46 10.07
CA GLU A 204 -22.98 -16.23 8.84
C GLU A 204 -22.36 -15.55 7.60
N GLU A 205 -22.42 -14.22 7.50
CA GLU A 205 -21.82 -13.44 6.41
C GLU A 205 -20.28 -13.44 6.51
N ILE A 206 -19.74 -13.45 7.74
CA ILE A 206 -18.31 -13.60 8.02
C ILE A 206 -17.82 -14.97 7.55
N ALA A 207 -18.51 -16.03 7.97
CA ALA A 207 -18.18 -17.40 7.57
C ALA A 207 -18.27 -17.57 6.04
N ALA A 208 -19.24 -16.93 5.39
CA ALA A 208 -19.39 -16.95 3.94
C ALA A 208 -18.25 -16.21 3.21
N GLU A 209 -17.81 -15.06 3.73
CA GLU A 209 -16.70 -14.31 3.14
C GLU A 209 -15.35 -15.00 3.38
N GLU A 210 -15.12 -15.57 4.58
CA GLU A 210 -13.94 -16.39 4.86
C GLU A 210 -13.91 -17.64 3.96
N ALA A 211 -15.06 -18.30 3.76
CA ALA A 211 -15.16 -19.44 2.86
C ALA A 211 -14.92 -19.04 1.39
N ARG A 212 -15.37 -17.83 0.97
CA ARG A 212 -15.12 -17.32 -0.38
C ARG A 212 -13.64 -17.03 -0.60
N ILE A 213 -12.99 -16.35 0.34
CA ILE A 213 -11.55 -16.07 0.29
C ILE A 213 -10.75 -17.37 0.27
N ALA A 214 -11.11 -18.33 1.10
CA ALA A 214 -10.45 -19.65 1.13
C ALA A 214 -10.65 -20.46 -0.17
N ALA A 215 -11.84 -20.37 -0.78
CA ALA A 215 -12.14 -21.04 -2.06
C ALA A 215 -11.37 -20.38 -3.22
N GLU A 216 -11.27 -19.04 -3.23
CA GLU A 216 -10.53 -18.31 -4.25
C GLU A 216 -9.01 -18.58 -4.15
N GLN A 217 -8.48 -18.68 -2.94
CA GLN A 217 -7.10 -19.06 -2.68
C GLN A 217 -6.81 -20.47 -3.18
N LYS A 218 -7.70 -21.41 -2.88
CA LYS A 218 -7.55 -22.80 -3.31
C LYS A 218 -7.60 -22.96 -4.83
N ALA A 219 -8.52 -22.26 -5.48
CA ALA A 219 -8.62 -22.23 -6.94
C ALA A 219 -7.37 -21.64 -7.59
N LYS A 220 -6.77 -20.62 -6.98
CA LYS A 220 -5.55 -19.97 -7.47
C LYS A 220 -4.31 -20.86 -7.28
N GLU A 221 -4.19 -21.54 -6.15
CA GLU A 221 -3.14 -22.55 -5.91
C GLU A 221 -3.24 -23.75 -6.87
N GLU A 222 -4.46 -24.23 -7.15
CA GLU A 222 -4.69 -25.29 -8.13
C GLU A 222 -4.35 -24.85 -9.55
N ALA A 223 -4.65 -23.58 -9.91
CA ALA A 223 -4.29 -23.02 -11.22
C ALA A 223 -2.77 -22.88 -11.39
N GLU A 224 -2.07 -22.34 -10.37
CA GLU A 224 -0.60 -22.21 -10.38
C GLU A 224 0.09 -23.58 -10.43
N ARG A 225 -0.46 -24.57 -9.75
CA ARG A 225 0.04 -25.95 -9.77
C ARG A 225 -0.16 -26.61 -11.14
N ALA A 226 -1.32 -26.40 -11.75
CA ALA A 226 -1.62 -26.90 -13.10
C ALA A 226 -0.72 -26.22 -14.16
N GLU A 227 -0.44 -24.93 -14.03
CA GLU A 227 0.47 -24.22 -14.93
C GLU A 227 1.93 -24.71 -14.77
N ALA A 228 2.38 -24.94 -13.54
CA ALA A 228 3.70 -25.49 -13.25
C ALA A 228 3.85 -26.93 -13.79
N GLU A 229 2.82 -27.78 -13.66
CA GLU A 229 2.82 -29.13 -14.22
C GLU A 229 2.81 -29.12 -15.76
N ALA A 230 2.05 -28.20 -16.38
CA ALA A 230 2.02 -28.05 -17.84
C ALA A 230 3.39 -27.59 -18.37
N LYS A 231 4.05 -26.67 -17.66
CA LYS A 231 5.39 -26.18 -18.00
C LYS A 231 6.46 -27.26 -17.87
N ALA A 232 6.39 -28.06 -16.81
CA ALA A 232 7.30 -29.18 -16.59
C ALA A 232 7.12 -30.28 -17.64
N LYS A 233 5.88 -30.56 -18.08
CA LYS A 233 5.60 -31.51 -19.17
C LYS A 233 6.11 -30.99 -20.52
N ALA A 234 5.94 -29.71 -20.81
CA ALA A 234 6.45 -29.10 -22.05
C ALA A 234 7.98 -29.10 -22.11
N GLU A 235 8.65 -28.82 -20.98
CA GLU A 235 10.12 -28.92 -20.90
C GLU A 235 10.63 -30.37 -21.04
N ALA A 236 9.93 -31.33 -20.47
CA ALA A 236 10.27 -32.74 -20.59
C ALA A 236 10.09 -33.26 -22.05
N GLU A 237 8.99 -32.86 -22.72
CA GLU A 237 8.77 -33.19 -24.15
C GLU A 237 9.79 -32.51 -25.07
N ALA A 238 10.16 -31.25 -24.78
CA ALA A 238 11.19 -30.53 -25.54
C ALA A 238 12.56 -31.20 -25.40
N LYS A 239 12.91 -31.65 -24.19
CA LYS A 239 14.14 -32.40 -23.90
C LYS A 239 14.17 -33.75 -24.62
N ALA A 240 13.06 -34.51 -24.56
CA ALA A 240 12.94 -35.81 -25.23
C ALA A 240 13.08 -35.66 -26.78
N LYS A 241 12.47 -34.63 -27.37
CA LYS A 241 12.60 -34.33 -28.81
C LYS A 241 14.00 -33.90 -29.20
N ALA A 242 14.71 -33.16 -28.32
CA ALA A 242 16.10 -32.78 -28.55
C ALA A 242 17.05 -34.00 -28.52
N GLU A 243 16.88 -34.90 -27.54
CA GLU A 243 17.65 -36.15 -27.44
C GLU A 243 17.38 -37.12 -28.61
N GLU A 244 16.12 -37.15 -29.09
CA GLU A 244 15.76 -37.97 -30.29
C GLU A 244 16.34 -37.38 -31.56
N ALA A 245 16.39 -36.05 -31.70
CA ALA A 245 17.00 -35.36 -32.82
C ALA A 245 18.53 -35.56 -32.84
N GLU A 246 19.19 -35.55 -31.68
CA GLU A 246 20.61 -35.80 -31.55
C GLU A 246 20.97 -37.27 -31.87
N ARG A 247 20.11 -38.21 -31.51
CA ARG A 247 20.29 -39.65 -31.81
C ARG A 247 20.01 -40.01 -33.28
N ASN A 248 19.18 -39.21 -33.97
CA ASN A 248 18.87 -39.40 -35.39
C ASN A 248 19.66 -38.45 -36.32
N ALA A 249 20.59 -37.67 -35.78
CA ALA A 249 21.46 -36.87 -36.61
C ALA A 249 22.28 -37.81 -37.57
N PRO A 250 22.30 -37.56 -38.87
CA PRO A 250 23.10 -38.37 -39.80
C PRO A 250 24.58 -38.25 -39.41
N VAL A 251 25.20 -39.39 -39.14
CA VAL A 251 26.66 -39.46 -38.94
C VAL A 251 27.26 -39.09 -40.28
N ASP A 252 27.86 -37.91 -40.37
CA ASP A 252 28.63 -37.54 -41.54
C ASP A 252 29.76 -38.59 -41.78
N PRO A 253 29.89 -39.12 -42.99
CA PRO A 253 30.93 -40.06 -43.27
C PRO A 253 32.27 -39.37 -43.05
N VAL A 254 33.09 -39.97 -42.14
CA VAL A 254 34.46 -39.59 -41.86
C VAL A 254 35.18 -39.39 -43.18
N THR A 255 35.38 -38.16 -43.60
CA THR A 255 36.32 -37.79 -44.63
C THR A 255 37.71 -37.76 -43.99
N ASP A 256 38.57 -38.65 -44.55
CA ASP A 256 40.00 -38.82 -44.35
C ASP A 256 40.74 -37.68 -43.63
N GLY A 257 41.26 -38.02 -42.49
CA GLY A 257 42.65 -37.80 -42.03
C GLY A 257 43.31 -36.45 -42.28
N VAL A 258 42.79 -35.37 -41.63
CA VAL A 258 43.67 -34.25 -41.28
C VAL A 258 43.43 -33.90 -39.80
N ILE A 259 44.33 -34.39 -38.95
CA ILE A 259 44.42 -33.96 -37.55
C ILE A 259 44.76 -32.47 -37.58
N SER A 260 43.92 -31.62 -37.06
CA SER A 260 44.22 -30.19 -36.96
C SER A 260 45.35 -29.94 -35.92
N ASP A 261 46.14 -28.90 -36.12
CA ASP A 261 47.21 -28.54 -35.19
C ASP A 261 46.69 -28.32 -33.74
N SER A 262 45.43 -27.99 -33.56
CA SER A 262 44.78 -27.87 -32.25
C SER A 262 44.58 -29.23 -31.56
N ASP A 263 44.23 -30.28 -32.29
CA ASP A 263 44.03 -31.62 -31.75
C ASP A 263 45.36 -32.27 -31.35
N PHE A 264 46.46 -31.94 -32.08
CA PHE A 264 47.79 -32.36 -31.74
C PHE A 264 48.31 -31.74 -30.42
N ASP A 265 48.01 -30.47 -30.18
CA ASP A 265 48.35 -29.77 -28.94
C ASP A 265 47.60 -30.33 -27.72
N ASP A 266 46.34 -30.73 -27.87
CA ASP A 266 45.54 -31.32 -26.77
C ASP A 266 46.00 -32.76 -26.46
N ILE A 267 46.34 -33.56 -27.47
CA ILE A 267 46.97 -34.89 -27.29
C ILE A 267 48.33 -34.75 -26.59
N MET A 268 49.14 -33.77 -26.95
CA MET A 268 50.43 -33.51 -26.29
C MET A 268 50.30 -33.03 -24.85
N LYS A 269 49.22 -32.28 -24.50
CA LYS A 269 48.92 -31.91 -23.11
C LYS A 269 48.53 -33.13 -22.26
N ILE A 270 47.76 -34.05 -22.81
CA ILE A 270 47.36 -35.29 -22.14
C ILE A 270 48.58 -36.19 -21.89
N LEU A 271 49.45 -36.39 -22.87
CA LEU A 271 50.66 -37.19 -22.75
C LEU A 271 51.68 -36.61 -21.76
N LYS A 272 51.80 -35.27 -21.65
CA LYS A 272 52.67 -34.63 -20.65
C LYS A 272 52.15 -34.79 -19.23
N ARG A 273 50.82 -34.94 -19.04
CA ARG A 273 50.22 -35.15 -17.72
C ARG A 273 50.40 -36.57 -17.19
N THR A 274 50.45 -37.58 -18.08
CA THR A 274 50.62 -39.01 -17.72
C THR A 274 52.10 -39.39 -17.40
N ARG A 275 53.07 -38.52 -17.74
CA ARG A 275 54.52 -38.77 -17.48
C ARG A 275 55.00 -38.18 -16.14
N ARG A 276 54.10 -37.63 -15.32
CA ARG A 276 54.43 -37.04 -14.02
C ARG A 276 53.67 -37.70 -12.84
N SER A 277 53.29 -38.99 -13.00
CA SER A 277 52.85 -39.86 -11.91
C SER A 277 53.88 -40.96 -11.69
#